data_5c7440e8338d670d6282a9b3908726a0
#
_entry.id   5c7440e8338d670d6282a9b3908726a0
#
_cell.length_a   1.000
_cell.length_b   1.000
_cell.length_c   1.000
_cell.angle_alpha   90.00
_cell.angle_beta   90.00
_cell.angle_gamma   90.00
#
_symmetry.space_group_name_H-M   'P 1'
#
loop_
_entity.id
_entity.type
_entity.pdbx_description
1 polymer ?
#
loop_
_entity_poly.entity_id
_entity_poly.type
_entity_poly.pdbx_seq_one_letter_code
_entity_poly.pdbx_strand_id
1 'polypeptide(L)'
;MKILITNRKMTSPWGSELYVRDLATELLRRGHRPMVYTSELGAVADEMINATIAVSDNLGEFGVRPDVIHGQHHLVAMNALCHYGDVPMVGVSHGWRPWPEQPVLHPNVTRYVAVDEAVRDRLALQHGVADDRIVIVPNFVDLDRFARVAEPEPTPRRLLLFSNYV
;
A
#
# COMPACT_ATOMS: atom_id res chain seq x y z
N MET A 1 9.31 7.15 13.38
CA MET A 1 9.60 7.57 12.00
C MET A 1 8.38 8.26 11.41
N LYS A 2 8.59 9.22 10.52
CA LYS A 2 7.54 9.84 9.67
C LYS A 2 7.51 9.06 8.36
N ILE A 3 6.38 8.45 8.04
CA ILE A 3 6.24 7.55 6.90
C ILE A 3 5.14 8.11 6.00
N LEU A 4 5.49 8.49 4.78
CA LEU A 4 4.52 8.89 3.78
C LEU A 4 4.08 7.66 2.98
N ILE A 5 2.80 7.34 3.04
CA ILE A 5 2.19 6.26 2.26
C ILE A 5 1.45 6.92 1.09
N THR A 6 1.64 6.41 -0.12
CA THR A 6 0.89 6.90 -1.28
C THR A 6 -0.18 5.91 -1.70
N ASN A 7 -1.36 6.40 -2.07
CA ASN A 7 -2.40 5.60 -2.72
C ASN A 7 -3.19 6.47 -3.68
N ARG A 8 -3.63 5.91 -4.81
CA ARG A 8 -4.34 6.68 -5.83
C ARG A 8 -5.65 7.26 -5.31
N LYS A 9 -6.43 6.47 -4.56
CA LYS A 9 -7.75 6.84 -4.05
C LYS A 9 -7.88 6.41 -2.59
N MET A 10 -8.58 7.20 -1.81
CA MET A 10 -9.01 6.85 -0.45
C MET A 10 -10.53 7.04 -0.31
N THR A 11 -11.28 6.65 -1.36
CA THR A 11 -12.72 6.94 -1.50
C THR A 11 -13.61 5.86 -0.90
N SER A 12 -13.37 4.61 -1.22
CA SER A 12 -14.24 3.47 -0.89
C SER A 12 -13.39 2.30 -0.37
N PRO A 13 -13.95 1.36 0.40
CA PRO A 13 -13.19 0.27 1.04
C PRO A 13 -12.81 -0.86 0.05
N TRP A 14 -12.00 -0.52 -0.96
CA TRP A 14 -11.36 -1.48 -1.86
C TRP A 14 -10.04 -2.00 -1.27
N GLY A 15 -9.44 -2.99 -1.92
CA GLY A 15 -8.26 -3.69 -1.39
C GLY A 15 -7.09 -2.78 -1.05
N SER A 16 -6.70 -1.88 -1.94
CA SER A 16 -5.57 -0.97 -1.71
C SER A 16 -5.86 0.08 -0.64
N GLU A 17 -7.09 0.59 -0.59
CA GLU A 17 -7.53 1.57 0.42
C GLU A 17 -7.55 0.94 1.82
N LEU A 18 -8.09 -0.28 1.93
CA LEU A 18 -8.09 -1.03 3.20
C LEU A 18 -6.68 -1.39 3.65
N TYR A 19 -5.82 -1.81 2.73
CA TYR A 19 -4.40 -2.05 3.01
C TYR A 19 -3.72 -0.81 3.61
N VAL A 20 -3.89 0.36 2.98
CA VAL A 20 -3.29 1.62 3.46
C VAL A 20 -3.83 2.01 4.83
N ARG A 21 -5.15 1.93 5.01
CA ARG A 21 -5.80 2.22 6.30
C ARG A 21 -5.24 1.34 7.41
N ASP A 22 -5.21 0.03 7.17
CA ASP A 22 -4.79 -0.95 8.18
C ASP A 22 -3.29 -0.81 8.48
N LEU A 23 -2.45 -0.60 7.45
CA LEU A 23 -1.03 -0.34 7.61
C LEU A 23 -0.77 0.94 8.40
N ALA A 24 -1.41 2.05 8.04
CA ALA A 24 -1.22 3.33 8.72
C ALA A 24 -1.69 3.26 10.18
N THR A 25 -2.80 2.59 10.44
CA THR A 25 -3.31 2.36 11.81
C THR A 25 -2.30 1.58 12.66
N GLU A 26 -1.73 0.50 12.12
CA GLU A 26 -0.74 -0.30 12.83
C GLU A 26 0.58 0.46 13.04
N LEU A 27 1.02 1.24 12.05
CA LEU A 27 2.18 2.11 12.20
C LEU A 27 1.98 3.17 13.29
N LEU A 28 0.80 3.78 13.35
CA LEU A 28 0.44 4.73 14.41
C LEU A 28 0.47 4.05 15.79
N ARG A 29 -0.13 2.85 15.91
CA ARG A 29 -0.13 2.06 17.15
C ARG A 29 1.29 1.72 17.61
N ARG A 30 2.24 1.55 16.71
CA ARG A 30 3.67 1.30 17.00
C ARG A 30 4.47 2.58 17.27
N GLY A 31 3.83 3.74 17.36
CA GLY A 31 4.48 5.00 17.68
C GLY A 31 5.19 5.66 16.48
N HIS A 32 4.86 5.25 15.26
CA HIS A 32 5.28 5.97 14.06
C HIS A 32 4.30 7.08 13.73
N ARG A 33 4.68 7.96 12.81
CA ARG A 33 3.84 9.04 12.29
C ARG A 33 3.52 8.76 10.82
N PRO A 34 2.47 7.99 10.53
CA PRO A 34 2.01 7.79 9.17
C PRO A 34 1.33 9.06 8.63
N MET A 35 1.52 9.30 7.35
CA MET A 35 0.86 10.33 6.54
C MET A 35 0.45 9.69 5.23
N VAL A 36 -0.71 9.99 4.70
CA VAL A 36 -1.22 9.39 3.48
C VAL A 36 -1.48 10.45 2.42
N TYR A 37 -0.78 10.32 1.30
CA TYR A 37 -0.99 11.14 0.12
C TYR A 37 -1.85 10.38 -0.90
N THR A 38 -2.91 10.99 -1.37
CA THR A 38 -3.84 10.43 -2.34
C THR A 38 -4.24 11.48 -3.37
N SER A 39 -4.69 11.07 -4.55
CA SER A 39 -5.29 12.01 -5.52
C SER A 39 -6.79 12.16 -5.38
N GLU A 40 -7.46 11.29 -4.61
CA GLU A 40 -8.91 11.34 -4.42
C GLU A 40 -9.24 11.03 -2.95
N LEU A 41 -9.77 12.04 -2.24
CA LEU A 41 -10.27 11.93 -0.88
C LEU A 41 -11.71 11.38 -0.86
N GLY A 42 -12.10 10.72 0.22
CA GLY A 42 -13.45 10.22 0.44
C GLY A 42 -13.60 9.46 1.75
N ALA A 43 -14.58 8.57 1.86
CA ALA A 43 -14.97 7.98 3.14
C ALA A 43 -13.83 7.27 3.89
N VAL A 44 -12.92 6.59 3.21
CA VAL A 44 -11.76 5.95 3.87
C VAL A 44 -10.76 7.00 4.36
N ALA A 45 -10.57 8.10 3.62
CA ALA A 45 -9.75 9.22 4.09
C ALA A 45 -10.35 9.86 5.36
N ASP A 46 -11.66 10.08 5.37
CA ASP A 46 -12.37 10.65 6.53
C ASP A 46 -12.25 9.74 7.76
N GLU A 47 -12.40 8.42 7.58
CA GLU A 47 -12.17 7.43 8.65
C GLU A 47 -10.76 7.57 9.26
N MET A 48 -9.74 7.70 8.41
CA MET A 48 -8.35 7.81 8.85
C MET A 48 -8.06 9.16 9.53
N ILE A 49 -8.61 10.26 9.02
CA ILE A 49 -8.50 11.60 9.63
C ILE A 49 -9.14 11.59 11.04
N ASN A 50 -10.31 10.97 11.17
CA ASN A 50 -10.98 10.81 12.47
C ASN A 50 -10.16 9.94 13.44
N ALA A 51 -9.34 9.02 12.92
CA ALA A 51 -8.37 8.23 13.69
C ALA A 51 -7.02 8.95 13.90
N THR A 52 -6.95 10.26 13.67
CA THR A 52 -5.74 11.10 13.83
C THR A 52 -4.58 10.81 12.87
N ILE A 53 -4.84 10.16 11.76
CA ILE A 53 -3.86 9.96 10.69
C ILE A 53 -4.01 11.10 9.68
N ALA A 54 -2.91 11.78 9.36
CA ALA A 54 -2.92 12.86 8.37
C ALA A 54 -3.13 12.28 6.96
N VAL A 55 -4.18 12.73 6.27
CA VAL A 55 -4.47 12.36 4.88
C VAL A 55 -4.70 13.65 4.09
N SER A 56 -4.05 13.79 2.94
CA SER A 56 -4.22 14.96 2.06
C SER A 56 -3.98 14.59 0.59
N ASP A 57 -4.59 15.34 -0.31
CA ASP A 57 -4.30 15.36 -1.75
C ASP A 57 -3.26 16.42 -2.14
N ASN A 58 -2.72 17.14 -1.16
CA ASN A 58 -1.68 18.14 -1.33
C ASN A 58 -0.47 17.83 -0.44
N LEU A 59 0.66 17.46 -1.04
CA LEU A 59 1.90 17.12 -0.33
C LEU A 59 2.43 18.28 0.55
N GLY A 60 2.16 19.53 0.17
CA GLY A 60 2.58 20.72 0.93
C GLY A 60 1.87 20.88 2.28
N GLU A 61 0.69 20.27 2.46
CA GLU A 61 -0.09 20.40 3.70
C GLU A 61 0.44 19.58 4.87
N PHE A 62 1.29 18.57 4.62
CA PHE A 62 1.83 17.77 5.70
C PHE A 62 2.74 18.55 6.65
N GLY A 63 3.32 19.66 6.20
CA GLY A 63 4.14 20.57 7.02
C GLY A 63 5.40 19.94 7.61
N VAL A 64 5.68 18.69 7.28
CA VAL A 64 6.84 17.93 7.75
C VAL A 64 7.38 17.04 6.63
N ARG A 65 8.69 16.89 6.58
CA ARG A 65 9.36 15.99 5.65
C ARG A 65 9.29 14.56 6.16
N PRO A 66 8.90 13.56 5.33
CA PRO A 66 8.96 12.16 5.69
C PRO A 66 10.40 11.65 5.79
N ASP A 67 10.60 10.60 6.58
CA ASP A 67 11.86 9.87 6.67
C ASP A 67 11.97 8.79 5.57
N VAL A 68 10.82 8.28 5.11
CA VAL A 68 10.69 7.28 4.05
C VAL A 68 9.34 7.41 3.36
N ILE A 69 9.29 7.07 2.07
CA ILE A 69 8.07 6.97 1.28
C ILE A 69 7.74 5.48 1.07
N HIS A 70 6.54 5.06 1.46
CA HIS A 70 5.94 3.78 1.09
C HIS A 70 5.09 4.02 -0.17
N GLY A 71 5.71 3.81 -1.31
CA GLY A 71 5.14 4.18 -2.62
C GLY A 71 4.34 3.04 -3.23
N GLN A 72 3.03 3.23 -3.35
CA GLN A 72 2.18 2.39 -4.18
C GLN A 72 1.35 3.26 -5.13
N HIS A 73 0.95 2.68 -6.26
CA HIS A 73 0.34 3.37 -7.39
C HIS A 73 1.25 4.43 -8.04
N HIS A 74 1.68 4.13 -9.23
CA HIS A 74 2.74 4.81 -9.98
C HIS A 74 2.72 6.34 -9.92
N LEU A 75 1.61 6.99 -10.27
CA LEU A 75 1.57 8.46 -10.40
C LEU A 75 1.73 9.16 -9.06
N VAL A 76 0.99 8.73 -8.04
CA VAL A 76 1.06 9.37 -6.71
C VAL A 76 2.40 9.11 -6.03
N ALA A 77 2.99 7.93 -6.26
CA ALA A 77 4.32 7.62 -5.79
C ALA A 77 5.39 8.48 -6.48
N MET A 78 5.28 8.69 -7.80
CA MET A 78 6.16 9.57 -8.55
C MET A 78 6.01 11.03 -8.08
N ASN A 79 4.78 11.51 -7.88
CA ASN A 79 4.55 12.86 -7.36
C ASN A 79 5.24 13.07 -5.99
N ALA A 80 5.12 12.09 -5.09
CA ALA A 80 5.79 12.15 -3.79
C ALA A 80 7.31 12.17 -3.92
N LEU A 81 7.91 11.38 -4.82
CA LEU A 81 9.34 11.42 -5.10
C LEU A 81 9.80 12.76 -5.70
N CYS A 82 9.03 13.33 -6.62
CA CYS A 82 9.36 14.64 -7.21
C CYS A 82 9.29 15.75 -6.16
N HIS A 83 8.35 15.68 -5.22
CA HIS A 83 8.19 16.67 -4.16
C HIS A 83 9.29 16.55 -3.08
N TYR A 84 9.65 15.32 -2.70
CA TYR A 84 10.66 15.02 -1.66
C TYR A 84 11.91 14.36 -2.26
N GLY A 85 12.52 14.97 -3.25
CA GLY A 85 13.50 14.41 -4.18
C GLY A 85 14.67 13.60 -3.60
N ASP A 86 14.99 13.72 -2.32
CA ASP A 86 16.08 13.02 -1.63
C ASP A 86 15.57 12.02 -0.55
N VAL A 87 14.26 11.85 -0.40
CA VAL A 87 13.68 10.88 0.54
C VAL A 87 13.69 9.48 -0.10
N PRO A 88 14.24 8.46 0.59
CA PRO A 88 14.21 7.10 0.08
C PRO A 88 12.78 6.57 -0.01
N MET A 89 12.53 5.76 -1.05
CA MET A 89 11.24 5.09 -1.27
C MET A 89 11.40 3.58 -1.23
N VAL A 90 10.40 2.91 -0.68
CA VAL A 90 10.11 1.50 -0.91
C VAL A 90 8.90 1.44 -1.84
N GLY A 91 9.07 0.90 -3.03
CA GLY A 91 7.99 0.71 -4.00
C GLY A 91 7.21 -0.57 -3.68
N VAL A 92 5.88 -0.50 -3.62
CA VAL A 92 5.03 -1.66 -3.31
C VAL A 92 4.06 -1.91 -4.45
N SER A 93 4.01 -3.16 -4.93
CA SER A 93 3.13 -3.61 -6.01
C SER A 93 2.19 -4.71 -5.51
N HIS A 94 0.88 -4.50 -5.70
CA HIS A 94 -0.18 -5.40 -5.26
C HIS A 94 -0.79 -6.25 -6.36
N GLY A 95 -0.44 -6.00 -7.62
CA GLY A 95 -1.10 -6.66 -8.73
C GLY A 95 -0.28 -6.84 -9.99
N TRP A 96 -0.76 -7.79 -10.80
CA TRP A 96 -0.16 -8.17 -12.07
C TRP A 96 -0.55 -7.23 -13.23
N ARG A 97 -1.76 -6.72 -13.26
CA ARG A 97 -2.33 -6.12 -14.47
C ARG A 97 -2.52 -4.60 -14.47
N PRO A 98 -2.99 -3.96 -13.42
CA PRO A 98 -3.45 -2.59 -13.55
C PRO A 98 -2.30 -1.64 -13.89
N TRP A 99 -2.54 -0.72 -14.79
CA TRP A 99 -1.61 0.37 -15.08
C TRP A 99 -1.12 1.12 -13.83
N PRO A 100 -1.96 1.41 -12.82
CA PRO A 100 -1.49 2.04 -11.59
C PRO A 100 -0.43 1.26 -10.81
N GLU A 101 -0.35 -0.06 -11.03
CA GLU A 101 0.61 -0.97 -10.38
C GLU A 101 1.98 -1.04 -11.08
N GLN A 102 2.24 -0.17 -12.06
CA GLN A 102 3.58 -0.08 -12.63
C GLN A 102 4.57 0.42 -11.58
N PRO A 103 5.78 -0.17 -11.47
CA PRO A 103 6.77 0.30 -10.52
C PRO A 103 7.31 1.67 -10.93
N VAL A 104 7.63 2.49 -9.94
CA VAL A 104 8.44 3.69 -10.16
C VAL A 104 9.89 3.28 -10.27
N LEU A 105 10.47 3.42 -11.46
CA LEU A 105 11.90 3.17 -11.68
C LEU A 105 12.69 4.47 -11.46
N HIS A 106 13.23 4.63 -10.26
CA HIS A 106 13.96 5.82 -9.86
C HIS A 106 15.12 5.46 -8.92
N PRO A 107 16.25 6.16 -8.94
CA PRO A 107 17.41 5.89 -8.06
C PRO A 107 17.07 5.86 -6.57
N ASN A 108 16.14 6.69 -6.13
CA ASN A 108 15.72 6.77 -4.73
C ASN A 108 14.75 5.66 -4.28
N VAL A 109 14.26 4.83 -5.21
CA VAL A 109 13.55 3.62 -4.82
C VAL A 109 14.59 2.58 -4.41
N THR A 110 14.74 2.37 -3.13
CA THR A 110 15.79 1.51 -2.56
C THR A 110 15.44 0.03 -2.59
N ARG A 111 14.17 -0.30 -2.48
CA ARG A 111 13.62 -1.67 -2.50
C ARG A 111 12.26 -1.69 -3.17
N TYR A 112 11.91 -2.87 -3.68
CA TYR A 112 10.57 -3.17 -4.20
C TYR A 112 9.97 -4.31 -3.39
N VAL A 113 8.73 -4.14 -2.98
CA VAL A 113 7.94 -5.16 -2.32
C VAL A 113 6.94 -5.71 -3.32
N ALA A 114 6.97 -7.02 -3.51
CA ALA A 114 5.98 -7.79 -4.25
C ALA A 114 5.09 -8.55 -3.26
N VAL A 115 3.78 -8.56 -3.47
CA VAL A 115 2.86 -9.29 -2.56
C VAL A 115 2.86 -10.80 -2.78
N ASP A 116 3.37 -11.25 -3.92
CA ASP A 116 3.50 -12.68 -4.29
C ASP A 116 4.59 -12.89 -5.35
N GLU A 117 4.83 -14.17 -5.70
CA GLU A 117 5.81 -14.57 -6.71
C GLU A 117 5.47 -14.03 -8.11
N ALA A 118 4.21 -13.98 -8.49
CA ALA A 118 3.81 -13.51 -9.82
C ALA A 118 4.10 -12.01 -9.97
N VAL A 119 3.85 -11.21 -8.93
CA VAL A 119 4.22 -9.79 -8.90
C VAL A 119 5.73 -9.61 -8.89
N ARG A 120 6.48 -10.44 -8.16
CA ARG A 120 7.95 -10.45 -8.18
C ARG A 120 8.48 -10.71 -9.59
N ASP A 121 7.97 -11.74 -10.27
CA ASP A 121 8.39 -12.08 -11.63
C ASP A 121 8.07 -10.96 -12.62
N ARG A 122 6.94 -10.28 -12.46
CA ARG A 122 6.62 -9.10 -13.23
C ARG A 122 7.64 -7.97 -13.04
N LEU A 123 8.00 -7.66 -11.81
CA LEU A 123 8.99 -6.63 -11.50
C LEU A 123 10.35 -6.96 -12.14
N ALA A 124 10.80 -8.19 -12.00
CA ALA A 124 12.08 -8.62 -12.54
C ALA A 124 12.06 -8.73 -14.08
N LEU A 125 11.10 -9.47 -14.66
CA LEU A 125 11.14 -9.87 -16.07
C LEU A 125 10.54 -8.82 -17.01
N GLN A 126 9.51 -8.06 -16.56
CA GLN A 126 8.87 -7.04 -17.40
C GLN A 126 9.42 -5.64 -17.18
N HIS A 127 9.86 -5.34 -15.96
CA HIS A 127 10.32 -4.00 -15.60
C HIS A 127 11.83 -3.92 -15.34
N GLY A 128 12.56 -5.04 -15.39
CA GLY A 128 14.02 -5.06 -15.26
C GLY A 128 14.52 -4.68 -13.86
N VAL A 129 13.69 -4.84 -12.83
CA VAL A 129 14.13 -4.63 -11.44
C VAL A 129 15.06 -5.78 -11.04
N ALA A 130 16.25 -5.45 -10.54
CA ALA A 130 17.21 -6.45 -10.09
C ALA A 130 16.67 -7.27 -8.91
N ASP A 131 16.87 -8.59 -8.95
CA ASP A 131 16.30 -9.52 -7.95
C ASP A 131 16.70 -9.21 -6.51
N ASP A 132 17.92 -8.77 -6.30
CA ASP A 132 18.44 -8.37 -4.98
C ASP A 132 17.75 -7.12 -4.41
N ARG A 133 16.97 -6.42 -5.23
CA ARG A 133 16.17 -5.26 -4.83
C ARG A 133 14.71 -5.60 -4.59
N ILE A 134 14.27 -6.83 -4.86
CA ILE A 134 12.89 -7.26 -4.69
C ILE A 134 12.77 -8.12 -3.42
N VAL A 135 11.76 -7.84 -2.63
CA VAL A 135 11.40 -8.63 -1.45
C VAL A 135 9.94 -9.03 -1.55
N ILE A 136 9.62 -10.29 -1.28
CA ILE A 136 8.24 -10.74 -1.22
C ILE A 136 7.72 -10.55 0.21
N VAL A 137 6.68 -9.73 0.33
CA VAL A 137 5.95 -9.52 1.58
C VAL A 137 4.47 -9.67 1.29
N PRO A 138 3.86 -10.81 1.65
CA PRO A 138 2.43 -11.03 1.43
C PRO A 138 1.56 -9.99 2.13
N ASN A 139 0.36 -9.78 1.58
CA ASN A 139 -0.64 -8.97 2.24
C ASN A 139 -0.96 -9.54 3.62
N PHE A 140 -1.26 -8.67 4.56
CA PHE A 140 -1.56 -9.02 5.95
C PHE A 140 -3.05 -8.85 6.26
N VAL A 141 -3.47 -9.50 7.33
CA VAL A 141 -4.80 -9.34 7.93
C VAL A 141 -4.66 -9.24 9.45
N ASP A 142 -5.60 -8.56 10.06
CA ASP A 142 -5.74 -8.51 11.52
C ASP A 142 -6.35 -9.84 12.01
N LEU A 143 -5.55 -10.65 12.70
CA LEU A 143 -5.96 -11.97 13.19
C LEU A 143 -6.97 -11.89 14.34
N ASP A 144 -7.01 -10.78 15.08
CA ASP A 144 -8.02 -10.58 16.12
C ASP A 144 -9.40 -10.34 15.49
N ARG A 145 -9.43 -9.59 14.38
CA ARG A 145 -10.65 -9.36 13.58
C ARG A 145 -11.11 -10.60 12.81
N PHE A 146 -10.17 -11.40 12.31
CA PHE A 146 -10.42 -12.58 11.50
C PHE A 146 -10.07 -13.88 12.24
N ALA A 147 -10.36 -13.91 13.54
CA ALA A 147 -10.15 -15.10 14.35
C ALA A 147 -10.92 -16.31 13.81
N ARG A 148 -10.28 -17.47 13.87
CA ARG A 148 -10.91 -18.73 13.49
C ARG A 148 -12.04 -19.07 14.47
N VAL A 149 -13.26 -19.19 13.99
CA VAL A 149 -14.44 -19.41 14.82
C VAL A 149 -14.70 -20.91 15.07
N ALA A 150 -14.39 -21.78 14.11
CA ALA A 150 -14.61 -23.23 14.22
C ALA A 150 -13.64 -24.02 13.32
N GLU A 151 -13.44 -25.30 13.64
CA GLU A 151 -12.79 -26.25 12.75
C GLU A 151 -13.66 -26.45 11.49
N PRO A 152 -13.09 -26.42 10.28
CA PRO A 152 -13.85 -26.72 9.07
C PRO A 152 -14.26 -28.20 9.06
N GLU A 153 -15.45 -28.48 8.53
CA GLU A 153 -15.88 -29.87 8.32
C GLU A 153 -14.87 -30.59 7.40
N PRO A 154 -14.55 -31.88 7.70
CA PRO A 154 -13.58 -32.64 6.89
C PRO A 154 -13.98 -32.77 5.43
N THR A 155 -15.28 -32.76 5.14
CA THR A 155 -15.83 -32.81 3.78
C THR A 155 -16.57 -31.51 3.49
N PRO A 156 -16.08 -30.67 2.57
CA PRO A 156 -16.75 -29.42 2.23
C PRO A 156 -18.09 -29.70 1.53
N ARG A 157 -19.15 -29.11 2.07
CA ARG A 157 -20.52 -29.23 1.50
C ARG A 157 -20.99 -27.94 0.84
N ARG A 158 -20.28 -26.85 1.05
CA ARG A 158 -20.59 -25.52 0.51
C ARG A 158 -19.35 -24.90 -0.09
N LEU A 159 -19.49 -24.33 -1.29
CA LEU A 159 -18.48 -23.55 -1.97
C LEU A 159 -18.92 -22.10 -1.97
N LEU A 160 -18.07 -21.21 -1.49
CA LEU A 160 -18.22 -19.75 -1.65
C LEU A 160 -17.26 -19.27 -2.73
N LEU A 161 -17.79 -18.70 -3.79
CA LEU A 161 -17.00 -17.92 -4.76
C LEU A 161 -17.09 -16.44 -4.40
N PHE A 162 -15.96 -15.88 -4.01
CA PHE A 162 -15.85 -14.47 -3.69
C PHE A 162 -15.04 -13.77 -4.79
N SER A 163 -15.64 -12.83 -5.52
CA SER A 163 -15.00 -12.14 -6.62
C SER A 163 -15.54 -10.72 -6.79
N ASN A 164 -14.66 -9.78 -7.14
CA ASN A 164 -15.03 -8.43 -7.56
C ASN A 164 -15.33 -8.36 -9.06
N TYR A 165 -15.16 -9.47 -9.79
CA TYR A 165 -15.46 -9.57 -11.21
C TYR A 165 -16.84 -10.24 -11.36
N VAL A 166 -17.85 -9.43 -11.55
CA VAL A 166 -19.21 -9.86 -11.92
C VAL A 166 -19.45 -9.47 -13.36
#